data_2278b17f28b51177527921ee81cb3bd4
#
_entry.id   2278b17f28b51177527921ee81cb3bd4
#
_cell.length_a   1.000
_cell.length_b   1.000
_cell.length_c   1.000
_cell.angle_alpha   90.00
_cell.angle_beta   90.00
_cell.angle_gamma   90.00
#
_symmetry.space_group_name_H-M   'P 1'
#
loop_
_entity.id
_entity.type
_entity.pdbx_description
1 polymer ?
#
loop_
_entity_poly.entity_id
_entity_poly.type
_entity_poly.pdbx_seq_one_letter_code
_entity_poly.pdbx_strand_id
1 'polypeptide(L)'
;MTGPFVFKVRLKIADLFHQANHLESFTTALQKTETLQHFVLKLIGYCALSYKDEVRWLNSREKHHPDVWHELESGEIENALFVELPDLSALQKYTKLYSKTIIFNVENTEWFQDIEPHLVAFNNVKIFAIKARFVDELVDALTGSLHWDVIIENGAISISNGDEYFQSDVVRLR
;
A
#
# COMPACT_ATOMS: atom_id res chain seq x y z
N MET A 1 5.71 17.63 -17.66
CA MET A 1 5.67 16.41 -18.44
C MET A 1 4.25 16.17 -18.93
N THR A 2 4.12 15.87 -20.19
CA THR A 2 2.81 15.69 -20.85
C THR A 2 2.51 14.21 -21.02
N GLY A 3 1.23 13.84 -20.93
CA GLY A 3 0.74 12.50 -21.17
C GLY A 3 0.73 11.59 -19.95
N PRO A 4 0.10 10.42 -20.05
CA PRO A 4 0.06 9.48 -18.95
C PRO A 4 1.44 8.87 -18.70
N PHE A 5 1.83 8.84 -17.46
CA PHE A 5 2.98 8.03 -17.03
C PHE A 5 2.58 6.57 -17.08
N VAL A 6 3.29 5.80 -17.88
CA VAL A 6 3.11 4.36 -17.94
C VAL A 6 4.33 3.70 -17.33
N PHE A 7 4.09 2.80 -16.40
CA PHE A 7 5.15 2.06 -15.72
C PHE A 7 5.05 0.58 -16.08
N LYS A 8 6.19 0.02 -16.50
CA LYS A 8 6.35 -1.42 -16.58
C LYS A 8 6.95 -1.86 -15.26
N VAL A 9 6.18 -2.61 -14.48
CA VAL A 9 6.51 -2.95 -13.11
C VAL A 9 6.93 -4.42 -13.02
N ARG A 10 8.10 -4.66 -12.42
CA ARG A 10 8.59 -5.98 -12.06
C ARG A 10 8.92 -5.98 -10.58
N LEU A 11 8.32 -6.89 -9.85
CA LEU A 11 8.50 -7.00 -8.42
C LEU A 11 8.97 -8.41 -8.07
N LYS A 12 10.10 -8.49 -7.39
CA LYS A 12 10.57 -9.71 -6.75
C LYS A 12 10.40 -9.51 -5.25
N ILE A 13 9.47 -10.23 -4.66
CA ILE A 13 9.05 -10.01 -3.28
C ILE A 13 9.47 -11.19 -2.42
N ALA A 14 10.27 -10.94 -1.40
CA ALA A 14 10.61 -11.90 -0.36
C ALA A 14 9.94 -11.42 0.94
N ASP A 15 8.83 -12.03 1.30
CA ASP A 15 8.12 -11.73 2.53
C ASP A 15 8.61 -12.72 3.61
N LEU A 16 9.59 -12.30 4.39
CA LEU A 16 10.18 -13.13 5.44
C LEU A 16 9.25 -13.26 6.65
N PHE A 17 8.35 -12.30 6.82
CA PHE A 17 7.38 -12.32 7.92
C PHE A 17 6.31 -13.41 7.69
N HIS A 18 5.84 -13.56 6.45
CA HIS A 18 4.81 -14.54 6.07
C HIS A 18 5.40 -15.78 5.38
N GLN A 19 6.72 -15.84 5.22
CA GLN A 19 7.44 -16.95 4.57
C GLN A 19 6.91 -17.20 3.14
N ALA A 20 6.80 -16.13 2.35
CA ALA A 20 6.27 -16.18 1.00
C ALA A 20 7.20 -15.46 0.03
N ASN A 21 7.30 -16.00 -1.20
CA ASN A 21 8.07 -15.39 -2.27
C ASN A 21 7.18 -15.25 -3.49
N HIS A 22 7.23 -14.08 -4.13
CA HIS A 22 6.42 -13.79 -5.31
C HIS A 22 7.21 -13.07 -6.38
N LEU A 23 6.90 -13.37 -7.64
CA LEU A 23 7.36 -12.64 -8.79
C LEU A 23 6.13 -12.07 -9.49
N GLU A 24 6.05 -10.75 -9.59
CA GLU A 24 4.94 -10.06 -10.21
C GLU A 24 5.43 -9.16 -11.33
N SER A 25 4.69 -9.12 -12.42
CA SER A 25 5.01 -8.28 -13.57
C SER A 25 3.71 -7.76 -14.18
N PHE A 26 3.59 -6.44 -14.29
CA PHE A 26 2.42 -5.82 -14.88
C PHE A 26 2.75 -4.43 -15.40
N THR A 27 1.86 -3.90 -16.23
CA THR A 27 1.95 -2.53 -16.73
C THR A 27 0.79 -1.73 -16.14
N THR A 28 1.10 -0.56 -15.62
CA THR A 28 0.09 0.31 -15.03
C THR A 28 0.39 1.76 -15.39
N ALA A 29 -0.65 2.61 -15.36
CA ALA A 29 -0.51 4.03 -15.61
C ALA A 29 -0.83 4.84 -14.35
N LEU A 30 -0.09 5.91 -14.16
CA LEU A 30 -0.39 6.89 -13.13
C LEU A 30 -1.73 7.55 -13.49
N GLN A 31 -2.67 7.55 -12.56
CA GLN A 31 -3.97 8.17 -12.78
C GLN A 31 -3.83 9.70 -12.82
N LYS A 32 -4.73 10.37 -13.54
CA LYS A 32 -4.66 11.81 -13.78
C LYS A 32 -4.55 12.66 -12.50
N THR A 33 -5.20 12.22 -11.44
CA THR A 33 -5.23 12.93 -10.15
C THR A 33 -4.34 12.27 -9.09
N GLU A 34 -3.62 11.22 -9.47
CA GLU A 34 -2.76 10.47 -8.56
C GLU A 34 -1.39 11.10 -8.45
N THR A 35 -0.87 11.25 -7.24
CA THR A 35 0.50 11.69 -7.00
C THR A 35 1.48 10.51 -7.13
N LEU A 36 2.75 10.81 -7.38
CA LEU A 36 3.79 9.78 -7.39
C LEU A 36 3.94 9.14 -6.01
N GLN A 37 3.76 9.90 -4.94
CA GLN A 37 3.79 9.37 -3.58
C GLN A 37 2.68 8.34 -3.36
N HIS A 38 1.47 8.65 -3.80
CA HIS A 38 0.34 7.71 -3.73
C HIS A 38 0.64 6.44 -4.52
N PHE A 39 1.18 6.58 -5.73
CA PHE A 39 1.56 5.46 -6.57
C PHE A 39 2.59 4.54 -5.89
N VAL A 40 3.65 5.12 -5.32
CA VAL A 40 4.68 4.37 -4.61
C VAL A 40 4.10 3.66 -3.39
N LEU A 41 3.29 4.34 -2.59
CA LEU A 41 2.64 3.73 -1.43
C LEU A 41 1.72 2.58 -1.83
N LYS A 42 1.02 2.73 -2.94
CA LYS A 42 0.15 1.68 -3.47
C LYS A 42 0.95 0.46 -3.90
N LEU A 43 2.11 0.66 -4.55
CA LEU A 43 3.03 -0.43 -4.90
C LEU A 43 3.54 -1.17 -3.66
N ILE A 44 3.92 -0.42 -2.64
CA ILE A 44 4.39 -1.01 -1.38
C ILE A 44 3.27 -1.82 -0.72
N GLY A 45 2.06 -1.28 -0.69
CA GLY A 45 0.89 -1.99 -0.16
C GLY A 45 0.60 -3.27 -0.93
N TYR A 46 0.72 -3.23 -2.24
CA TYR A 46 0.58 -4.41 -3.10
C TYR A 46 1.61 -5.48 -2.73
N CYS A 47 2.88 -5.09 -2.58
CA CYS A 47 3.93 -6.01 -2.16
C CYS A 47 3.63 -6.62 -0.79
N ALA A 48 3.18 -5.80 0.17
CA ALA A 48 2.90 -6.24 1.52
C ALA A 48 1.73 -7.22 1.61
N LEU A 49 0.77 -7.13 0.69
CA LEU A 49 -0.40 -8.00 0.65
C LEU A 49 -0.20 -9.25 -0.20
N SER A 50 0.89 -9.30 -0.98
CA SER A 50 1.14 -10.34 -1.99
C SER A 50 1.35 -11.74 -1.41
N TYR A 51 1.54 -11.88 -0.09
CA TYR A 51 1.56 -13.21 0.52
C TYR A 51 0.19 -13.91 0.47
N LYS A 52 -0.85 -13.17 0.16
CA LYS A 52 -2.18 -13.69 -0.11
C LYS A 52 -2.33 -14.00 -1.60
N ASP A 53 -3.12 -15.00 -1.93
CA ASP A 53 -3.49 -15.26 -3.32
C ASP A 53 -4.54 -14.24 -3.77
N GLU A 54 -4.67 -14.03 -5.08
CA GLU A 54 -5.71 -13.16 -5.66
C GLU A 54 -5.69 -11.73 -5.14
N VAL A 55 -4.49 -11.12 -5.10
CA VAL A 55 -4.35 -9.70 -4.77
C VAL A 55 -4.63 -8.87 -6.02
N ARG A 56 -5.45 -7.85 -5.87
CA ARG A 56 -5.89 -6.96 -6.92
C ARG A 56 -5.37 -5.55 -6.71
N TRP A 57 -5.24 -4.84 -7.80
CA TRP A 57 -4.73 -3.48 -7.87
C TRP A 57 -5.74 -2.60 -8.60
N LEU A 58 -6.09 -1.44 -8.03
CA LEU A 58 -7.02 -0.52 -8.66
C LEU A 58 -6.32 0.37 -9.69
N ASN A 59 -6.77 0.31 -10.93
CA ASN A 59 -6.24 1.11 -12.04
C ASN A 59 -6.94 2.47 -12.23
N SER A 60 -7.94 2.75 -11.42
CA SER A 60 -8.64 4.03 -11.41
C SER A 60 -8.91 4.45 -9.98
N ARG A 61 -9.18 5.75 -9.76
CA ARG A 61 -9.52 6.21 -8.42
C ARG A 61 -11.03 6.27 -8.28
N GLU A 62 -11.53 5.38 -7.46
CA GLU A 62 -12.95 5.35 -7.11
C GLU A 62 -13.10 5.67 -5.62
N LYS A 63 -14.05 6.55 -5.31
CA LYS A 63 -14.30 6.93 -3.93
C LYS A 63 -14.73 5.73 -3.09
N HIS A 64 -14.11 5.57 -1.93
CA HIS A 64 -14.41 4.49 -0.97
C HIS A 64 -14.10 3.07 -1.47
N HIS A 65 -13.36 2.96 -2.57
CA HIS A 65 -12.85 1.67 -3.04
C HIS A 65 -11.40 1.49 -2.57
N PRO A 66 -11.01 0.28 -2.11
CA PRO A 66 -9.62 0.05 -1.73
C PRO A 66 -8.66 0.20 -2.92
N ASP A 67 -7.45 0.66 -2.64
CA ASP A 67 -6.39 0.77 -3.65
C ASP A 67 -5.80 -0.59 -4.02
N VAL A 68 -5.67 -1.45 -3.03
CA VAL A 68 -5.20 -2.83 -3.16
C VAL A 68 -6.10 -3.70 -2.29
N TRP A 69 -6.46 -4.88 -2.77
CA TRP A 69 -7.31 -5.77 -1.98
C TRP A 69 -7.04 -7.24 -2.28
N HIS A 70 -7.35 -8.08 -1.30
CA HIS A 70 -7.37 -9.52 -1.43
C HIS A 70 -8.80 -9.98 -1.63
N GLU A 71 -9.03 -10.72 -2.70
CA GLU A 71 -10.35 -11.18 -3.10
C GLU A 71 -10.48 -12.69 -2.90
N LEU A 72 -11.58 -13.12 -2.28
CA LEU A 72 -11.91 -14.52 -2.11
C LEU A 72 -12.46 -15.09 -3.42
N GLU A 73 -12.49 -16.42 -3.54
CA GLU A 73 -13.08 -17.10 -4.71
C GLU A 73 -14.52 -16.66 -5.00
N SER A 74 -15.26 -16.29 -3.95
CA SER A 74 -16.63 -15.78 -4.07
C SER A 74 -16.72 -14.40 -4.73
N GLY A 75 -15.58 -13.71 -4.92
CA GLY A 75 -15.53 -12.33 -5.37
C GLY A 75 -15.64 -11.32 -4.23
N GLU A 76 -15.80 -11.78 -3.00
CA GLU A 76 -15.85 -10.90 -1.83
C GLU A 76 -14.47 -10.39 -1.45
N ILE A 77 -14.38 -9.12 -1.07
CA ILE A 77 -13.13 -8.51 -0.60
C ILE A 77 -12.93 -8.84 0.87
N GLU A 78 -11.87 -9.59 1.18
CA GLU A 78 -11.52 -9.91 2.56
C GLU A 78 -10.64 -8.85 3.20
N ASN A 79 -9.54 -8.48 2.53
CA ASN A 79 -8.62 -7.46 3.01
C ASN A 79 -8.66 -6.27 2.06
N ALA A 80 -9.03 -5.11 2.58
CA ALA A 80 -9.12 -3.88 1.81
C ALA A 80 -8.05 -2.90 2.31
N LEU A 81 -7.06 -2.59 1.48
CA LEU A 81 -5.98 -1.67 1.81
C LEU A 81 -6.22 -0.33 1.15
N PHE A 82 -6.21 0.72 1.95
CA PHE A 82 -6.41 2.11 1.53
C PHE A 82 -5.14 2.91 1.78
N VAL A 83 -4.62 3.52 0.72
CA VAL A 83 -3.51 4.46 0.79
C VAL A 83 -4.09 5.85 0.98
N GLU A 84 -4.51 6.13 2.19
CA GLU A 84 -5.10 7.42 2.54
C GLU A 84 -5.06 7.64 4.04
N LEU A 85 -5.46 8.83 4.47
CA LEU A 85 -5.69 9.18 5.87
C LEU A 85 -7.18 9.49 6.00
N PRO A 86 -8.05 8.47 6.16
CA PRO A 86 -9.49 8.66 6.14
C PRO A 86 -9.96 9.41 7.38
N ASP A 87 -11.00 10.24 7.21
CA ASP A 87 -11.69 10.79 8.36
C ASP A 87 -12.51 9.70 9.05
N LEU A 88 -13.05 10.02 10.22
CA LEU A 88 -13.83 9.05 11.00
C LEU A 88 -15.03 8.50 10.22
N SER A 89 -15.73 9.36 9.47
CA SER A 89 -16.88 8.96 8.68
C SER A 89 -16.52 7.94 7.61
N ALA A 90 -15.42 8.16 6.89
CA ALA A 90 -14.93 7.22 5.88
C ALA A 90 -14.51 5.90 6.53
N LEU A 91 -13.79 5.96 7.65
CA LEU A 91 -13.33 4.79 8.37
C LEU A 91 -14.50 3.94 8.86
N GLN A 92 -15.55 4.55 9.40
CA GLN A 92 -16.78 3.87 9.80
C GLN A 92 -17.42 3.14 8.62
N LYS A 93 -17.43 3.76 7.45
CA LYS A 93 -17.96 3.15 6.23
C LYS A 93 -17.14 1.92 5.82
N TYR A 94 -15.81 2.03 5.81
CA TYR A 94 -14.94 0.92 5.41
C TYR A 94 -15.09 -0.28 6.33
N THR A 95 -15.18 -0.06 7.63
CA THR A 95 -15.32 -1.16 8.61
C THR A 95 -16.62 -1.93 8.46
N LYS A 96 -17.65 -1.31 7.89
CA LYS A 96 -18.93 -1.97 7.61
C LYS A 96 -18.91 -2.71 6.27
N LEU A 97 -18.17 -2.19 5.29
CA LEU A 97 -18.15 -2.74 3.94
C LEU A 97 -17.20 -3.94 3.80
N TYR A 98 -16.10 -3.95 4.55
CA TYR A 98 -15.02 -4.92 4.36
C TYR A 98 -14.74 -5.70 5.64
N SER A 99 -14.40 -6.97 5.49
CA SER A 99 -14.07 -7.84 6.62
C SER A 99 -12.86 -7.35 7.40
N LYS A 100 -11.84 -6.87 6.66
CA LYS A 100 -10.63 -6.29 7.25
C LYS A 100 -10.25 -5.05 6.47
N THR A 101 -10.05 -3.95 7.18
CA THR A 101 -9.62 -2.67 6.61
C THR A 101 -8.19 -2.38 7.05
N ILE A 102 -7.34 -2.09 6.08
CA ILE A 102 -5.94 -1.72 6.33
C ILE A 102 -5.73 -0.30 5.83
N ILE A 103 -5.30 0.58 6.72
CA ILE A 103 -4.93 1.95 6.39
C ILE A 103 -3.41 2.01 6.34
N PHE A 104 -2.88 2.51 5.25
CA PHE A 104 -1.44 2.60 5.02
C PHE A 104 -1.08 3.95 4.43
N ASN A 105 -0.19 4.68 5.10
CA ASN A 105 0.32 5.95 4.59
C ASN A 105 1.62 6.31 5.32
N VAL A 106 2.21 7.46 4.95
CA VAL A 106 3.32 8.02 5.70
C VAL A 106 2.86 8.44 7.09
N GLU A 107 3.79 8.51 8.02
CA GLU A 107 3.48 8.92 9.40
C GLU A 107 2.78 10.28 9.41
N ASN A 108 1.68 10.36 10.13
CA ASN A 108 0.95 11.60 10.37
C ASN A 108 0.38 11.57 11.79
N THR A 109 1.12 12.15 12.71
CA THR A 109 0.79 12.12 14.14
C THR A 109 -0.52 12.85 14.43
N GLU A 110 -0.74 13.99 13.79
CA GLU A 110 -1.96 14.79 13.99
C GLU A 110 -3.21 14.01 13.59
N TRP A 111 -3.20 13.43 12.40
CA TRP A 111 -4.32 12.59 11.93
C TRP A 111 -4.57 11.43 12.90
N PHE A 112 -3.51 10.73 13.29
CA PHE A 112 -3.66 9.57 14.19
C PHE A 112 -4.21 9.97 15.55
N GLN A 113 -3.75 11.08 16.12
CA GLN A 113 -4.26 11.57 17.39
C GLN A 113 -5.76 11.88 17.34
N ASP A 114 -6.24 12.37 16.20
CA ASP A 114 -7.65 12.68 16.00
C ASP A 114 -8.53 11.43 15.95
N ILE A 115 -8.07 10.36 15.37
CA ILE A 115 -8.88 9.14 15.22
C ILE A 115 -8.67 8.11 16.32
N GLU A 116 -7.53 8.13 16.99
CA GLU A 116 -7.16 7.13 18.00
C GLU A 116 -8.25 6.87 19.05
N PRO A 117 -8.88 7.90 19.64
CA PRO A 117 -9.92 7.67 20.66
C PRO A 117 -11.13 6.90 20.14
N HIS A 118 -11.35 6.90 18.84
CA HIS A 118 -12.49 6.23 18.20
C HIS A 118 -12.21 4.80 17.78
N LEU A 119 -10.93 4.39 17.76
CA LEU A 119 -10.51 3.08 17.23
C LEU A 119 -11.00 1.92 18.08
N VAL A 120 -11.28 2.15 19.36
CA VAL A 120 -11.81 1.11 20.25
C VAL A 120 -13.14 0.52 19.75
N ALA A 121 -13.90 1.31 18.98
CA ALA A 121 -15.17 0.87 18.38
C ALA A 121 -15.00 -0.10 17.21
N PHE A 122 -13.78 -0.23 16.69
CA PHE A 122 -13.49 -1.04 15.50
C PHE A 122 -12.55 -2.19 15.83
N ASN A 123 -12.97 -3.42 15.53
CA ASN A 123 -12.17 -4.61 15.77
C ASN A 123 -11.49 -5.16 14.51
N ASN A 124 -11.78 -4.57 13.36
CA ASN A 124 -11.33 -5.05 12.04
C ASN A 124 -10.49 -4.02 11.28
N VAL A 125 -9.84 -3.10 11.99
CA VAL A 125 -8.98 -2.06 11.40
C VAL A 125 -7.54 -2.31 11.81
N LYS A 126 -6.64 -2.23 10.83
CA LYS A 126 -5.20 -2.20 11.04
C LYS A 126 -4.65 -0.91 10.44
N ILE A 127 -3.71 -0.28 11.11
CA ILE A 127 -3.10 0.97 10.66
C ILE A 127 -1.59 0.82 10.68
N PHE A 128 -0.96 1.08 9.54
CA PHE A 128 0.49 1.04 9.38
C PHE A 128 0.99 2.37 8.86
N ALA A 129 2.14 2.79 9.35
CA ALA A 129 2.79 4.02 8.94
C ALA A 129 4.23 3.74 8.49
N ILE A 130 4.68 4.49 7.50
CA ILE A 130 6.01 4.37 6.92
C ILE A 130 6.67 5.76 6.89
N LYS A 131 8.00 5.80 6.81
CA LYS A 131 8.73 7.06 6.81
C LYS A 131 8.53 7.82 5.49
N ALA A 132 8.20 9.10 5.59
CA ALA A 132 8.03 9.97 4.42
C ALA A 132 9.29 10.03 3.56
N ARG A 133 10.47 10.09 4.19
CA ARG A 133 11.76 10.13 3.49
C ARG A 133 11.95 8.92 2.57
N PHE A 134 11.58 7.74 3.05
CA PHE A 134 11.68 6.50 2.26
C PHE A 134 10.82 6.59 0.99
N VAL A 135 9.59 7.07 1.13
CA VAL A 135 8.69 7.26 -0.01
C VAL A 135 9.24 8.30 -0.99
N ASP A 136 9.74 9.41 -0.48
CA ASP A 136 10.30 10.48 -1.32
C ASP A 136 11.54 10.00 -2.08
N GLU A 137 12.41 9.24 -1.46
CA GLU A 137 13.59 8.68 -2.12
C GLU A 137 13.19 7.70 -3.23
N LEU A 138 12.18 6.89 -3.01
CA LEU A 138 11.65 5.97 -4.05
C LEU A 138 11.01 6.75 -5.20
N VAL A 139 10.28 7.82 -4.91
CA VAL A 139 9.70 8.70 -5.93
C VAL A 139 10.79 9.29 -6.80
N ASP A 140 11.87 9.80 -6.19
CA ASP A 140 12.98 10.40 -6.92
C ASP A 140 13.73 9.39 -7.81
N ALA A 141 13.68 8.11 -7.45
CA ALA A 141 14.34 7.04 -8.19
C ALA A 141 13.43 6.33 -9.21
N LEU A 142 12.18 6.79 -9.37
CA LEU A 142 11.25 6.16 -10.30
C LEU A 142 11.68 6.32 -11.76
N THR A 143 11.55 5.23 -12.51
CA THR A 143 11.75 5.20 -13.96
C THR A 143 10.57 4.48 -14.60
N GLY A 144 10.38 4.65 -15.91
CA GLY A 144 9.29 4.01 -16.65
C GLY A 144 9.35 2.48 -16.64
N SER A 145 10.55 1.93 -16.48
CA SER A 145 10.78 0.49 -16.26
C SER A 145 11.20 0.31 -14.81
N LEU A 146 10.26 -0.06 -13.96
CA LEU A 146 10.47 -0.20 -12.53
C LEU A 146 10.77 -1.66 -12.21
N HIS A 147 11.92 -1.90 -11.57
CA HIS A 147 12.32 -3.24 -11.16
C HIS A 147 12.75 -3.20 -9.70
N TRP A 148 11.93 -3.72 -8.83
CA TRP A 148 12.19 -3.74 -7.39
C TRP A 148 12.42 -5.15 -6.87
N ASP A 149 13.49 -5.30 -6.07
CA ASP A 149 13.68 -6.42 -5.18
C ASP A 149 13.22 -5.97 -3.79
N VAL A 150 12.16 -6.57 -3.28
CA VAL A 150 11.49 -6.16 -2.05
C VAL A 150 11.68 -7.23 -0.99
N ILE A 151 12.12 -6.82 0.20
CA ILE A 151 12.24 -7.70 1.37
C ILE A 151 11.33 -7.12 2.46
N ILE A 152 10.39 -7.94 2.91
CA ILE A 152 9.46 -7.58 3.97
C ILE A 152 9.81 -8.36 5.22
N GLU A 153 10.02 -7.65 6.32
CA GLU A 153 10.26 -8.22 7.63
C GLU A 153 9.22 -7.70 8.62
N ASN A 154 9.17 -8.28 9.80
CA ASN A 154 8.29 -7.76 10.84
C ASN A 154 8.78 -6.37 11.27
N GLY A 155 8.01 -5.34 10.90
CA GLY A 155 8.32 -3.96 11.24
C GLY A 155 9.33 -3.26 10.34
N ALA A 156 9.69 -3.84 9.19
CA ALA A 156 10.65 -3.23 8.27
C ALA A 156 10.41 -3.64 6.82
N ILE A 157 10.79 -2.76 5.91
CA ILE A 157 10.78 -3.04 4.48
C ILE A 157 12.06 -2.51 3.83
N SER A 158 12.61 -3.28 2.90
CA SER A 158 13.77 -2.91 2.10
C SER A 158 13.44 -3.06 0.62
N ILE A 159 13.86 -2.09 -0.18
CA ILE A 159 13.64 -2.11 -1.63
C ILE A 159 14.97 -1.78 -2.32
N SER A 160 15.35 -2.60 -3.29
CA SER A 160 16.48 -2.34 -4.17
C SER A 160 15.97 -2.24 -5.60
N ASN A 161 16.46 -1.23 -6.35
CA ASN A 161 16.15 -1.07 -7.77
C ASN A 161 17.30 -1.50 -8.69
N GLY A 162 18.29 -2.19 -8.13
CA GLY A 162 19.50 -2.63 -8.82
C GLY A 162 20.67 -1.69 -8.62
N ASP A 163 20.44 -0.39 -8.55
CA ASP A 163 21.48 0.64 -8.38
C ASP A 163 21.54 1.17 -6.95
N GLU A 164 20.38 1.31 -6.33
CA GLU A 164 20.20 1.90 -5.01
C GLU A 164 19.42 0.99 -4.09
N TYR A 165 19.62 1.19 -2.80
CA TYR A 165 18.98 0.43 -1.75
C TYR A 165 18.28 1.39 -0.79
N PHE A 166 17.02 1.10 -0.50
CA PHE A 166 16.17 1.91 0.38
C PHE A 166 15.61 1.05 1.49
N GLN A 167 15.50 1.60 2.68
CA GLN A 167 14.99 0.89 3.85
C GLN A 167 14.15 1.81 4.73
N SER A 168 13.09 1.26 5.31
CA SER A 168 12.27 1.99 6.28
C SER A 168 11.73 1.04 7.34
N ASP A 169 11.52 1.58 8.54
CA ASP A 169 10.68 0.95 9.53
C ASP A 169 9.21 1.06 9.07
N VAL A 170 8.44 0.04 9.41
CA VAL A 170 6.99 0.04 9.24
C VAL A 170 6.38 -0.10 10.62
N VAL A 171 5.69 0.94 11.06
CA VAL A 171 5.13 1.00 12.41
C VAL A 171 3.67 0.61 12.38
N ARG A 172 3.29 -0.35 13.20
CA ARG A 172 1.89 -0.72 13.38
C ARG A 172 1.30 0.14 14.49
N LEU A 173 0.33 1.00 14.13
CA LEU A 173 -0.34 1.89 15.07
C LEU A 173 -1.62 1.28 15.65
N ARG A 174 -2.16 0.28 14.95
CA ARG A 174 -3.38 -0.41 15.38
C ARG A 174 -3.40 -1.84 14.90
#